data_70d70936fffe50379cec2120ced54ed0
#
_entry.id   70d70936fffe50379cec2120ced54ed0
#
_cell.length_a   1.000
_cell.length_b   1.000
_cell.length_c   1.000
_cell.angle_alpha   90.00
_cell.angle_beta   90.00
_cell.angle_gamma   90.00
#
_symmetry.space_group_name_H-M   'P 1'
#
loop_
_entity.id
_entity.type
_entity.pdbx_description
1 polymer ?
#
loop_
_entity_poly.entity_id
_entity_poly.type
_entity_poly.pdbx_seq_one_letter_code
_entity_poly.pdbx_strand_id
1 'polypeptide(L)'
;MADFADRLRVQSAAGIDVVSRDQSQRVFNPIPRRLLRRRITRAEAMAGGLTLLALLVFGAWILTRAEAYDPAERDIAFETLQQGSVADTLYRRPVRRWVDPGTPAAPTVDLGPFPPSLLEGGWTLDGRVETYTPENLYVKINGAAEQYLAFDFRRLTYLTLARGPLFLTIELYDQGRPAHALGLFARQRNADAPVLSEQGVHYTRTSVGALGMRGGLFFRIAASAPGPLVEAKTRQVLRLLAEVDRSGQEPDGKIVEFFTGRLGLPFEAVSYQKENVFQYDFLEDFWFASGLEKLGAGRDARIFVHQARDAGRAEALYRRLVAEQLAEYEPIEQAGEDILLRHRYLGTVFALARDGARLYGVEHAADRAVARALLARMQEAAGGD
;
A
#
# COMPACT_ATOMS: atom_id res chain seq x y z
N MET A 1 26.60 37.35 46.99
CA MET A 1 25.94 36.88 45.72
C MET A 1 26.82 37.04 44.47
N ALA A 2 27.77 37.95 44.44
CA ALA A 2 28.71 38.11 43.31
C ALA A 2 29.77 37.00 43.21
N ASP A 3 30.22 36.47 44.35
CA ASP A 3 31.28 35.45 44.39
C ASP A 3 30.86 34.05 43.90
N PHE A 4 29.56 33.75 43.95
CA PHE A 4 29.02 32.45 43.44
C PHE A 4 28.87 32.42 41.90
N ALA A 5 28.52 33.57 41.31
CA ALA A 5 28.40 33.70 39.87
C ALA A 5 29.75 33.67 39.14
N ASP A 6 30.80 34.20 39.80
CA ASP A 6 32.14 34.17 39.22
C ASP A 6 32.80 32.79 39.28
N ARG A 7 32.53 31.99 40.32
CA ARG A 7 33.00 30.59 40.39
C ARG A 7 32.34 29.69 39.33
N LEU A 8 31.08 29.94 39.03
CA LEU A 8 30.39 29.20 37.96
C LEU A 8 30.89 29.60 36.54
N ARG A 9 31.28 30.86 36.34
CA ARG A 9 31.87 31.30 35.06
C ARG A 9 33.26 30.72 34.83
N VAL A 10 34.10 30.61 35.86
CA VAL A 10 35.46 30.05 35.72
C VAL A 10 35.41 28.54 35.51
N GLN A 11 34.51 27.81 36.15
CA GLN A 11 34.33 26.36 35.87
C GLN A 11 33.67 26.07 34.50
N SER A 12 32.80 26.95 34.03
CA SER A 12 32.20 26.84 32.73
C SER A 12 33.20 27.05 31.60
N ALA A 13 34.08 28.07 31.72
CA ALA A 13 35.03 28.41 30.68
C ALA A 13 36.15 27.37 30.49
N ALA A 14 36.58 26.69 31.55
CA ALA A 14 37.67 25.69 31.46
C ALA A 14 37.23 24.31 31.07
N GLY A 15 35.98 23.92 31.40
CA GLY A 15 35.46 22.58 31.14
C GLY A 15 34.72 22.43 29.78
N ILE A 16 33.99 23.44 29.37
CA ILE A 16 33.17 23.42 28.18
C ILE A 16 34.02 23.57 26.91
N ASP A 17 35.06 24.39 26.92
CA ASP A 17 35.93 24.56 25.75
C ASP A 17 36.73 23.31 25.37
N VAL A 18 37.11 22.48 26.34
CA VAL A 18 37.83 21.22 26.05
C VAL A 18 36.89 20.13 25.55
N VAL A 19 35.66 20.05 26.05
CA VAL A 19 34.67 19.06 25.63
C VAL A 19 34.04 19.45 24.29
N SER A 20 33.79 20.75 24.07
CA SER A 20 33.20 21.19 22.79
C SER A 20 34.19 21.08 21.62
N ARG A 21 35.50 21.32 21.82
CA ARG A 21 36.49 21.11 20.76
C ARG A 21 36.66 19.64 20.40
N ASP A 22 36.61 18.76 21.36
CA ASP A 22 36.77 17.31 21.08
C ASP A 22 35.49 16.70 20.47
N GLN A 23 34.32 17.14 20.89
CA GLN A 23 33.03 16.69 20.31
C GLN A 23 32.75 17.30 18.95
N SER A 24 33.07 18.57 18.69
CA SER A 24 32.88 19.18 17.37
C SER A 24 33.79 18.54 16.33
N GLN A 25 35.03 18.15 16.70
CA GLN A 25 35.92 17.44 15.81
C GLN A 25 35.46 15.99 15.54
N ARG A 26 34.72 15.37 16.46
CA ARG A 26 34.16 14.02 16.27
C ARG A 26 32.91 14.01 15.39
N VAL A 27 32.07 15.03 15.48
CA VAL A 27 30.77 15.09 14.82
C VAL A 27 30.88 15.65 13.38
N PHE A 28 31.72 16.67 13.17
CA PHE A 28 31.79 17.38 11.90
C PHE A 28 32.95 16.99 10.99
N ASN A 29 33.88 16.17 11.44
CA ASN A 29 34.97 15.67 10.61
C ASN A 29 34.89 14.15 10.51
N PRO A 30 34.22 13.61 9.47
CA PRO A 30 34.06 12.17 9.31
C PRO A 30 35.39 11.41 9.11
N ILE A 31 36.48 12.14 8.82
CA ILE A 31 37.85 11.58 8.74
C ILE A 31 38.77 12.45 9.62
N PRO A 32 38.69 12.38 10.94
CA PRO A 32 39.59 13.14 11.78
C PRO A 32 41.02 12.69 11.51
N ARG A 33 41.91 13.64 11.22
CA ARG A 33 43.36 13.37 10.98
C ARG A 33 44.00 12.51 12.08
N ARG A 34 43.40 12.40 13.26
CA ARG A 34 43.82 11.52 14.37
C ARG A 34 43.52 10.04 14.13
N LEU A 35 42.48 9.68 13.36
CA LEU A 35 42.22 8.28 13.00
C LEU A 35 43.29 7.73 12.06
N LEU A 36 43.85 8.56 11.19
CA LEU A 36 44.98 8.20 10.33
C LEU A 36 46.29 8.06 11.09
N ARG A 37 46.38 8.60 12.33
CA ARG A 37 47.56 8.50 13.21
C ARG A 37 47.39 7.49 14.36
N ARG A 38 46.23 6.82 14.44
CA ARG A 38 46.03 5.76 15.43
C ARG A 38 47.02 4.61 15.08
N ARG A 39 48.04 4.41 15.95
CA ARG A 39 48.90 3.28 15.83
C ARG A 39 48.10 2.02 16.05
N ILE A 40 47.90 1.24 14.99
CA ILE A 40 47.29 -0.08 15.07
C ILE A 40 48.15 -0.90 16.02
N THR A 41 47.55 -1.42 17.07
CA THR A 41 48.27 -2.31 17.98
C THR A 41 48.63 -3.62 17.26
N ARG A 42 49.69 -4.30 17.69
CA ARG A 42 50.06 -5.60 17.10
C ARG A 42 48.91 -6.60 17.16
N ALA A 43 48.12 -6.56 18.24
CA ALA A 43 46.92 -7.40 18.39
C ALA A 43 45.82 -7.05 17.36
N GLU A 44 45.55 -5.76 17.11
CA GLU A 44 44.60 -5.33 16.09
C GLU A 44 45.06 -5.70 14.68
N ALA A 45 46.36 -5.58 14.40
CA ALA A 45 46.94 -6.00 13.11
C ALA A 45 46.85 -7.51 12.91
N MET A 46 47.15 -8.31 13.96
CA MET A 46 47.01 -9.76 13.91
C MET A 46 45.54 -10.18 13.75
N ALA A 47 44.61 -9.58 14.48
CA ALA A 47 43.16 -9.87 14.34
C ALA A 47 42.67 -9.51 12.95
N GLY A 48 43.04 -8.35 12.40
CA GLY A 48 42.71 -7.96 11.04
C GLY A 48 43.33 -8.90 9.98
N GLY A 49 44.58 -9.29 10.16
CA GLY A 49 45.24 -10.25 9.28
C GLY A 49 44.56 -11.62 9.29
N LEU A 50 44.20 -12.14 10.47
CA LEU A 50 43.45 -13.39 10.61
C LEU A 50 42.07 -13.34 9.95
N THR A 51 41.37 -12.24 10.12
CA THR A 51 40.05 -12.03 9.47
C THR A 51 40.18 -12.00 7.94
N LEU A 52 41.18 -11.29 7.43
CA LEU A 52 41.46 -11.24 5.99
C LEU A 52 41.84 -12.62 5.43
N LEU A 53 42.66 -13.36 6.14
CA LEU A 53 43.03 -14.74 5.77
C LEU A 53 41.80 -15.66 5.76
N ALA A 54 40.94 -15.57 6.78
CA ALA A 54 39.71 -16.35 6.84
C ALA A 54 38.78 -16.03 5.66
N LEU A 55 38.62 -14.74 5.29
CA LEU A 55 37.83 -14.31 4.13
C LEU A 55 38.43 -14.82 2.81
N LEU A 56 39.75 -14.82 2.66
CA LEU A 56 40.43 -15.36 1.48
C LEU A 56 40.23 -16.86 1.36
N VAL A 57 40.39 -17.62 2.47
CA VAL A 57 40.16 -19.07 2.50
C VAL A 57 38.68 -19.37 2.16
N PHE A 58 37.75 -18.62 2.72
CA PHE A 58 36.32 -18.78 2.45
C PHE A 58 35.98 -18.43 0.99
N GLY A 59 36.57 -17.37 0.45
CA GLY A 59 36.43 -17.00 -0.96
C GLY A 59 36.99 -18.07 -1.91
N ALA A 60 38.18 -18.59 -1.61
CA ALA A 60 38.78 -19.70 -2.38
C ALA A 60 37.92 -20.97 -2.31
N TRP A 61 37.36 -21.27 -1.13
CA TRP A 61 36.46 -22.40 -0.97
C TRP A 61 35.16 -22.23 -1.78
N ILE A 62 34.57 -21.01 -1.82
CA ILE A 62 33.43 -20.73 -2.67
C ILE A 62 33.77 -20.93 -4.15
N LEU A 63 34.92 -20.41 -4.61
CA LEU A 63 35.34 -20.54 -6.01
C LEU A 63 35.51 -22.01 -6.41
N THR A 64 36.17 -22.83 -5.57
CA THR A 64 36.32 -24.27 -5.84
C THR A 64 34.97 -25.00 -5.84
N ARG A 65 34.02 -24.55 -5.00
CA ARG A 65 32.64 -25.08 -5.02
C ARG A 65 31.85 -24.60 -6.22
N ALA A 66 32.07 -23.36 -6.67
CA ALA A 66 31.43 -22.82 -7.86
C ALA A 66 31.81 -23.55 -9.15
N GLU A 67 33.10 -23.97 -9.25
CA GLU A 67 33.55 -24.80 -10.38
C GLU A 67 33.03 -26.25 -10.31
N ALA A 68 32.77 -26.77 -9.11
CA ALA A 68 32.13 -28.07 -8.90
C ALA A 68 30.60 -28.02 -8.98
N TYR A 69 30.01 -26.82 -9.13
CA TYR A 69 28.56 -26.64 -9.23
C TYR A 69 28.12 -26.77 -10.68
N ASP A 70 27.69 -27.97 -11.07
CA ASP A 70 26.95 -28.18 -12.31
C ASP A 70 25.46 -27.84 -12.10
N PRO A 71 24.94 -26.78 -12.71
CA PRO A 71 23.50 -26.45 -12.61
C PRO A 71 22.61 -27.53 -13.22
N ALA A 72 23.16 -28.46 -14.04
CA ALA A 72 22.44 -29.62 -14.59
C ALA A 72 22.40 -30.80 -13.59
N GLU A 73 23.26 -30.82 -12.57
CA GLU A 73 23.30 -31.84 -11.52
C GLU A 73 22.35 -31.54 -10.35
N ARG A 74 21.56 -30.48 -10.44
CA ARG A 74 20.33 -30.38 -9.65
C ARG A 74 19.43 -31.51 -10.13
N ASP A 75 19.31 -32.55 -9.32
CA ASP A 75 18.38 -33.69 -9.46
C ASP A 75 16.87 -33.30 -9.46
N ILE A 76 16.58 -32.11 -9.88
CA ILE A 76 15.25 -31.70 -10.28
C ILE A 76 15.32 -31.57 -11.80
N ALA A 77 15.28 -32.71 -12.49
CA ALA A 77 15.09 -32.71 -13.92
C ALA A 77 13.92 -31.77 -14.25
N PHE A 78 14.13 -30.91 -15.24
CA PHE A 78 13.09 -29.95 -15.69
C PHE A 78 11.75 -30.65 -15.95
N GLU A 79 11.80 -31.92 -16.31
CA GLU A 79 10.68 -32.85 -16.44
C GLU A 79 9.96 -33.15 -15.12
N THR A 80 10.68 -33.20 -13.99
CA THR A 80 10.08 -33.40 -12.65
C THR A 80 9.36 -32.15 -12.17
N LEU A 81 9.82 -30.94 -12.56
CA LEU A 81 9.09 -29.70 -12.35
C LEU A 81 7.84 -29.60 -13.23
N GLN A 82 7.88 -30.18 -14.44
CA GLN A 82 6.70 -30.27 -15.31
C GLN A 82 5.72 -31.36 -14.85
N GLN A 83 6.19 -32.41 -14.20
CA GLN A 83 5.32 -33.50 -13.70
C GLN A 83 4.65 -33.18 -12.35
N GLY A 84 4.89 -32.01 -11.77
CA GLY A 84 4.31 -31.56 -10.50
C GLY A 84 4.62 -32.55 -9.36
N SER A 85 5.26 -32.12 -8.29
CA SER A 85 5.53 -32.99 -7.16
C SER A 85 4.26 -33.66 -6.64
N VAL A 86 4.36 -34.89 -6.12
CA VAL A 86 3.25 -35.63 -5.50
C VAL A 86 2.55 -34.79 -4.41
N ALA A 87 3.29 -33.90 -3.73
CA ALA A 87 2.75 -32.93 -2.79
C ALA A 87 1.79 -31.92 -3.50
N ASP A 88 2.12 -31.49 -4.71
CA ASP A 88 1.31 -30.57 -5.50
C ASP A 88 -0.03 -31.20 -5.93
N THR A 89 -0.04 -32.50 -6.17
CA THR A 89 -1.28 -33.25 -6.47
C THR A 89 -2.17 -33.50 -5.26
N LEU A 90 -1.61 -33.56 -4.05
CA LEU A 90 -2.40 -33.71 -2.81
C LEU A 90 -3.14 -32.42 -2.43
N TYR A 91 -2.51 -31.26 -2.62
CA TYR A 91 -3.13 -29.95 -2.32
C TYR A 91 -3.95 -29.38 -3.47
N ARG A 92 -3.79 -29.89 -4.68
CA ARG A 92 -4.44 -29.38 -5.90
C ARG A 92 -5.45 -30.34 -6.50
N ARG A 93 -6.01 -31.29 -5.72
CA ARG A 93 -7.14 -32.06 -6.23
C ARG A 93 -8.27 -31.09 -6.56
N PRO A 94 -8.62 -30.89 -7.88
CA PRO A 94 -9.84 -30.18 -8.18
C PRO A 94 -10.97 -30.99 -7.52
N VAL A 95 -11.81 -30.32 -6.75
CA VAL A 95 -13.07 -30.91 -6.28
C VAL A 95 -13.82 -31.27 -7.55
N ARG A 96 -13.74 -32.52 -7.96
CA ARG A 96 -14.53 -33.01 -9.09
C ARG A 96 -15.98 -32.92 -8.65
N ARG A 97 -16.67 -31.94 -9.18
CA ARG A 97 -18.11 -31.89 -9.08
C ARG A 97 -18.61 -33.19 -9.68
N TRP A 98 -19.39 -33.96 -8.92
CA TRP A 98 -20.02 -35.18 -9.46
C TRP A 98 -20.84 -34.81 -10.71
N VAL A 99 -20.53 -35.39 -11.85
CA VAL A 99 -21.26 -35.21 -13.12
C VAL A 99 -21.94 -36.56 -13.39
N ASP A 100 -23.23 -36.49 -13.62
CA ASP A 100 -24.02 -37.67 -13.97
C ASP A 100 -23.41 -38.37 -15.19
N PRO A 101 -23.12 -39.70 -15.14
CA PRO A 101 -22.50 -40.44 -16.23
C PRO A 101 -23.26 -40.43 -17.54
N GLY A 102 -24.50 -39.96 -17.56
CA GLY A 102 -25.35 -39.87 -18.76
C GLY A 102 -25.31 -38.53 -19.51
N THR A 103 -24.68 -37.50 -18.94
CA THR A 103 -24.64 -36.18 -19.59
C THR A 103 -23.32 -36.02 -20.35
N PRO A 104 -23.31 -35.87 -21.68
CA PRO A 104 -22.12 -35.53 -22.43
C PRO A 104 -21.75 -34.09 -22.03
N ALA A 105 -20.94 -33.93 -21.01
CA ALA A 105 -20.36 -32.66 -20.66
C ALA A 105 -19.36 -32.32 -21.77
N ALA A 106 -19.68 -31.36 -22.61
CA ALA A 106 -18.65 -30.60 -23.30
C ALA A 106 -17.67 -30.11 -22.22
N PRO A 107 -16.35 -30.26 -22.40
CA PRO A 107 -15.38 -29.79 -21.43
C PRO A 107 -15.54 -28.28 -21.31
N THR A 108 -16.35 -27.84 -20.34
CA THR A 108 -16.46 -26.43 -20.00
C THR A 108 -15.16 -26.08 -19.33
N VAL A 109 -14.33 -25.34 -20.04
CA VAL A 109 -13.10 -24.77 -19.46
C VAL A 109 -13.53 -23.86 -18.31
N ASP A 110 -13.11 -24.20 -17.11
CA ASP A 110 -13.36 -23.32 -15.94
C ASP A 110 -12.52 -22.04 -16.11
N LEU A 111 -13.19 -20.91 -16.28
CA LEU A 111 -12.60 -19.59 -16.42
C LEU A 111 -12.79 -18.74 -15.16
N GLY A 112 -13.12 -19.36 -14.03
CA GLY A 112 -13.42 -18.64 -12.79
C GLY A 112 -14.69 -17.78 -12.91
N PRO A 113 -14.63 -16.47 -12.65
CA PRO A 113 -15.81 -15.61 -12.74
C PRO A 113 -16.16 -15.17 -14.17
N PHE A 114 -15.35 -15.54 -15.15
CA PHE A 114 -15.53 -15.10 -16.52
C PHE A 114 -16.37 -16.07 -17.37
N PRO A 115 -17.19 -15.54 -18.29
CA PRO A 115 -17.93 -16.35 -19.25
C PRO A 115 -17.00 -16.90 -20.35
N PRO A 116 -17.45 -17.91 -21.11
CA PRO A 116 -16.69 -18.49 -22.24
C PRO A 116 -16.26 -17.48 -23.31
N SER A 117 -16.98 -16.35 -23.45
CA SER A 117 -16.63 -15.25 -24.36
C SER A 117 -15.26 -14.62 -24.03
N LEU A 118 -14.70 -14.86 -22.83
CA LEU A 118 -13.31 -14.51 -22.52
C LEU A 118 -12.31 -15.13 -23.51
N LEU A 119 -12.61 -16.27 -24.13
CA LEU A 119 -11.72 -16.95 -25.09
C LEU A 119 -11.92 -16.49 -26.54
N GLU A 120 -12.87 -15.58 -26.81
CA GLU A 120 -13.10 -15.07 -28.16
C GLU A 120 -11.88 -14.36 -28.75
N GLY A 121 -11.82 -14.29 -30.08
CA GLY A 121 -10.74 -13.66 -30.82
C GLY A 121 -9.45 -14.48 -30.90
N GLY A 122 -9.56 -15.82 -30.78
CA GLY A 122 -8.43 -16.73 -30.92
C GLY A 122 -7.52 -16.80 -29.69
N TRP A 123 -8.02 -16.36 -28.54
CA TRP A 123 -7.36 -16.53 -27.24
C TRP A 123 -7.73 -17.91 -26.65
N THR A 124 -6.78 -18.53 -25.99
CA THR A 124 -6.95 -19.81 -25.29
C THR A 124 -6.46 -19.64 -23.85
N LEU A 125 -6.99 -20.44 -22.93
CA LEU A 125 -6.45 -20.49 -21.58
C LEU A 125 -5.10 -21.22 -21.63
N ASP A 126 -4.05 -20.59 -21.10
CA ASP A 126 -2.74 -21.19 -20.90
C ASP A 126 -2.69 -21.83 -19.51
N GLY A 127 -2.62 -23.15 -19.49
CA GLY A 127 -2.70 -23.92 -18.25
C GLY A 127 -4.11 -24.00 -17.67
N ARG A 128 -4.29 -23.50 -16.47
CA ARG A 128 -5.56 -23.55 -15.72
C ARG A 128 -5.79 -22.27 -14.92
N VAL A 129 -7.01 -22.04 -14.46
CA VAL A 129 -7.30 -21.03 -13.46
C VAL A 129 -6.76 -21.49 -12.11
N GLU A 130 -5.94 -20.66 -11.50
CA GLU A 130 -5.36 -20.87 -10.17
C GLU A 130 -6.09 -20.01 -9.14
N THR A 131 -6.30 -20.58 -7.96
CA THR A 131 -6.95 -19.86 -6.85
C THR A 131 -6.06 -19.91 -5.64
N TYR A 132 -5.87 -18.76 -5.00
CA TYR A 132 -5.07 -18.61 -3.80
C TYR A 132 -5.91 -17.97 -2.68
N THR A 133 -5.69 -18.45 -1.46
CA THR A 133 -6.32 -17.96 -0.22
C THR A 133 -5.27 -17.22 0.62
N PRO A 134 -5.65 -16.56 1.74
CA PRO A 134 -4.70 -15.91 2.62
C PRO A 134 -3.53 -16.81 3.05
N GLU A 135 -3.80 -18.10 3.26
CA GLU A 135 -2.82 -19.07 3.76
C GLU A 135 -1.74 -19.43 2.75
N ASN A 136 -2.04 -19.31 1.44
CA ASN A 136 -1.11 -19.71 0.37
C ASN A 136 -0.78 -18.60 -0.65
N LEU A 137 -1.22 -17.37 -0.40
CA LEU A 137 -0.96 -16.23 -1.28
C LEU A 137 0.55 -15.99 -1.49
N TYR A 138 1.35 -16.21 -0.45
CA TYR A 138 2.81 -16.08 -0.50
C TYR A 138 3.48 -16.99 -1.54
N VAL A 139 2.88 -18.14 -1.83
CA VAL A 139 3.39 -19.05 -2.86
C VAL A 139 3.38 -18.39 -4.24
N LYS A 140 2.41 -17.50 -4.50
CA LYS A 140 2.25 -16.83 -5.80
C LYS A 140 3.01 -15.51 -5.90
N ILE A 141 2.92 -14.67 -4.87
CA ILE A 141 3.39 -13.28 -4.94
C ILE A 141 4.45 -12.90 -3.90
N ASN A 142 5.00 -13.91 -3.18
CA ASN A 142 6.07 -13.74 -2.19
C ASN A 142 5.80 -12.58 -1.21
N GLY A 143 6.80 -11.75 -0.94
CA GLY A 143 6.70 -10.61 -0.01
C GLY A 143 5.66 -9.56 -0.37
N ALA A 144 5.14 -9.55 -1.61
CA ALA A 144 4.05 -8.65 -1.98
C ALA A 144 2.70 -9.05 -1.37
N ALA A 145 2.57 -10.24 -0.76
CA ALA A 145 1.32 -10.71 -0.16
C ALA A 145 0.82 -9.79 0.96
N GLU A 146 1.72 -9.26 1.80
CA GLU A 146 1.39 -8.38 2.93
C GLU A 146 0.48 -7.20 2.54
N GLN A 147 0.75 -6.56 1.40
CA GLN A 147 -0.04 -5.40 0.97
C GLN A 147 -1.49 -5.75 0.62
N TYR A 148 -1.78 -6.99 0.24
CA TYR A 148 -3.13 -7.48 -0.04
C TYR A 148 -3.82 -7.96 1.24
N LEU A 149 -3.08 -8.69 2.08
CA LEU A 149 -3.57 -9.19 3.37
C LEU A 149 -3.96 -8.04 4.32
N ALA A 150 -3.25 -6.93 4.27
CA ALA A 150 -3.58 -5.72 5.04
C ALA A 150 -4.99 -5.16 4.75
N PHE A 151 -5.62 -5.53 3.63
CA PHE A 151 -6.96 -5.12 3.24
C PHE A 151 -7.98 -6.28 3.25
N ASP A 152 -7.86 -7.23 4.19
CA ASP A 152 -8.78 -8.37 4.36
C ASP A 152 -8.95 -9.22 3.08
N PHE A 153 -7.84 -9.47 2.41
CA PHE A 153 -7.78 -10.33 1.24
C PHE A 153 -8.48 -11.66 1.50
N ARG A 154 -9.34 -12.08 0.57
CA ARG A 154 -10.10 -13.33 0.66
C ARG A 154 -9.63 -14.37 -0.35
N ARG A 155 -9.38 -13.95 -1.59
CA ARG A 155 -9.04 -14.86 -2.68
C ARG A 155 -8.40 -14.12 -3.84
N LEU A 156 -7.35 -14.72 -4.41
CA LEU A 156 -6.84 -14.39 -5.73
C LEU A 156 -7.32 -15.44 -6.74
N THR A 157 -7.94 -14.99 -7.82
CA THR A 157 -8.16 -15.79 -9.02
C THR A 157 -7.15 -15.33 -10.06
N TYR A 158 -6.32 -16.25 -10.51
CA TYR A 158 -5.24 -16.02 -11.46
C TYR A 158 -5.43 -16.88 -12.71
N LEU A 159 -5.34 -16.25 -13.86
CA LEU A 159 -5.38 -16.98 -15.15
C LEU A 159 -4.52 -16.28 -16.19
N THR A 160 -3.96 -17.06 -17.10
CA THR A 160 -3.18 -16.57 -18.23
C THR A 160 -3.88 -16.99 -19.53
N LEU A 161 -4.03 -16.04 -20.43
CA LEU A 161 -4.54 -16.27 -21.78
C LEU A 161 -3.37 -16.22 -22.75
N ALA A 162 -3.36 -17.11 -23.74
CA ALA A 162 -2.36 -17.16 -24.80
C ALA A 162 -2.99 -16.92 -26.17
N ARG A 163 -2.27 -16.21 -27.03
CA ARG A 163 -2.59 -16.08 -28.46
C ARG A 163 -1.30 -15.98 -29.26
N GLY A 164 -0.89 -17.09 -29.90
CA GLY A 164 0.44 -17.16 -30.53
C GLY A 164 1.56 -16.90 -29.51
N PRO A 165 2.46 -15.95 -29.75
CA PRO A 165 3.53 -15.61 -28.80
C PRO A 165 3.10 -14.64 -27.68
N LEU A 166 1.84 -14.17 -27.70
CA LEU A 166 1.34 -13.22 -26.71
C LEU A 166 0.69 -13.94 -25.53
N PHE A 167 1.03 -13.50 -24.33
CA PHE A 167 0.40 -13.91 -23.08
C PHE A 167 -0.26 -12.70 -22.44
N LEU A 168 -1.43 -12.91 -21.83
CA LEU A 168 -2.15 -11.90 -21.05
C LEU A 168 -2.60 -12.52 -19.74
N THR A 169 -2.05 -12.04 -18.65
CA THR A 169 -2.38 -12.48 -17.29
C THR A 169 -3.47 -11.60 -16.70
N ILE A 170 -4.44 -12.23 -16.06
CA ILE A 170 -5.51 -11.58 -15.32
C ILE A 170 -5.42 -12.03 -13.86
N GLU A 171 -5.30 -11.09 -12.96
CA GLU A 171 -5.26 -11.28 -11.51
C GLU A 171 -6.48 -10.59 -10.92
N LEU A 172 -7.33 -11.32 -10.21
CA LEU A 172 -8.50 -10.79 -9.50
C LEU A 172 -8.35 -11.04 -8.02
N TYR A 173 -8.15 -9.98 -7.25
CA TYR A 173 -8.02 -10.01 -5.81
C TYR A 173 -9.35 -9.62 -5.16
N ASP A 174 -10.02 -10.56 -4.52
CA ASP A 174 -11.21 -10.30 -3.73
C ASP A 174 -10.80 -9.76 -2.35
N GLN A 175 -11.07 -8.50 -2.11
CA GLN A 175 -10.82 -7.78 -0.86
C GLN A 175 -12.10 -7.68 0.00
N GLY A 176 -13.19 -8.28 -0.46
CA GLY A 176 -14.47 -8.31 0.25
C GLY A 176 -15.22 -6.98 0.23
N ARG A 177 -14.63 -5.87 0.67
CA ARG A 177 -15.27 -4.55 0.73
C ARG A 177 -14.77 -3.62 -0.38
N PRO A 178 -15.62 -2.75 -0.95
CA PRO A 178 -15.20 -1.73 -1.91
C PRO A 178 -14.12 -0.78 -1.36
N ALA A 179 -14.20 -0.40 -0.08
CA ALA A 179 -13.18 0.40 0.60
C ALA A 179 -11.79 -0.24 0.52
N HIS A 180 -11.70 -1.55 0.76
CA HIS A 180 -10.43 -2.28 0.73
C HIS A 180 -9.83 -2.33 -0.68
N ALA A 181 -10.67 -2.61 -1.68
CA ALA A 181 -10.24 -2.58 -3.08
C ALA A 181 -9.80 -1.17 -3.51
N LEU A 182 -10.50 -0.12 -3.06
CA LEU A 182 -10.11 1.27 -3.31
C LEU A 182 -8.78 1.62 -2.64
N GLY A 183 -8.59 1.25 -1.37
CA GLY A 183 -7.35 1.50 -0.65
C GLY A 183 -6.15 0.86 -1.35
N LEU A 184 -6.31 -0.38 -1.82
CA LEU A 184 -5.30 -1.09 -2.59
C LEU A 184 -5.06 -0.45 -3.96
N PHE A 185 -6.11 -0.08 -4.69
CA PHE A 185 -6.02 0.61 -5.98
C PHE A 185 -5.31 1.95 -5.86
N ALA A 186 -5.70 2.79 -4.89
CA ALA A 186 -5.09 4.09 -4.65
C ALA A 186 -3.59 3.97 -4.30
N ARG A 187 -3.20 2.90 -3.59
CA ARG A 187 -1.82 2.63 -3.21
C ARG A 187 -0.95 2.12 -4.36
N GLN A 188 -1.52 1.34 -5.28
CA GLN A 188 -0.76 0.68 -6.35
C GLN A 188 -0.77 1.43 -7.69
N ARG A 189 -1.75 2.30 -7.95
CA ARG A 189 -1.77 3.08 -9.18
C ARG A 189 -0.66 4.12 -9.19
N ASN A 190 -0.20 4.47 -10.39
CA ASN A 190 0.60 5.67 -10.54
C ASN A 190 -0.28 6.91 -10.26
N ALA A 191 0.18 7.80 -9.39
CA ALA A 191 -0.56 9.01 -9.01
C ALA A 191 -0.89 9.92 -10.19
N ASP A 192 0.02 10.01 -11.17
CA ASP A 192 -0.13 10.86 -12.34
C ASP A 192 -0.97 10.22 -13.46
N ALA A 193 -1.30 8.92 -13.36
CA ALA A 193 -2.10 8.25 -14.36
C ALA A 193 -3.59 8.58 -14.19
N PRO A 194 -4.30 8.99 -15.25
CA PRO A 194 -5.72 9.28 -15.16
C PRO A 194 -6.51 8.02 -14.81
N VAL A 195 -7.51 8.18 -13.95
CA VAL A 195 -8.47 7.13 -13.65
C VAL A 195 -9.65 7.24 -14.61
N LEU A 196 -9.92 6.15 -15.29
CA LEU A 196 -11.09 5.99 -16.16
C LEU A 196 -12.17 5.23 -15.39
N SER A 197 -13.43 5.63 -15.59
CA SER A 197 -14.58 5.03 -14.92
C SER A 197 -15.62 4.63 -15.95
N GLU A 198 -15.85 3.33 -16.11
CA GLU A 198 -16.80 2.78 -17.07
C GLU A 198 -17.65 1.69 -16.38
N GLN A 199 -18.96 1.87 -16.32
CA GLN A 199 -19.91 0.89 -15.76
C GLN A 199 -19.53 0.35 -14.36
N GLY A 200 -19.04 1.25 -13.48
CA GLY A 200 -18.62 0.90 -12.12
C GLY A 200 -17.26 0.21 -12.02
N VAL A 201 -16.52 0.08 -13.13
CA VAL A 201 -15.11 -0.31 -13.16
C VAL A 201 -14.26 0.96 -13.16
N HIS A 202 -13.38 1.12 -12.16
CA HIS A 202 -12.44 2.23 -12.08
C HIS A 202 -11.04 1.70 -12.34
N TYR A 203 -10.31 2.27 -13.31
CA TYR A 203 -9.03 1.72 -13.73
C TYR A 203 -8.08 2.76 -14.31
N THR A 204 -6.78 2.46 -14.27
CA THR A 204 -5.75 3.16 -15.03
C THR A 204 -5.20 2.23 -16.11
N ARG A 205 -4.84 2.80 -17.26
CA ARG A 205 -4.18 2.05 -18.34
C ARG A 205 -2.68 1.99 -18.06
N THR A 206 -2.10 0.84 -18.41
CA THR A 206 -0.65 0.66 -18.49
C THR A 206 -0.26 0.40 -19.93
N SER A 207 1.04 0.39 -20.25
CA SER A 207 1.53 0.07 -21.59
C SER A 207 1.15 -1.34 -22.08
N VAL A 208 0.89 -2.26 -21.13
CA VAL A 208 0.63 -3.68 -21.40
C VAL A 208 -0.70 -4.18 -20.82
N GLY A 209 -1.59 -3.28 -20.40
CA GLY A 209 -2.87 -3.72 -19.83
C GLY A 209 -3.56 -2.64 -19.01
N ALA A 210 -4.07 -3.03 -17.83
CA ALA A 210 -4.79 -2.16 -16.91
C ALA A 210 -4.66 -2.62 -15.45
N LEU A 211 -4.81 -1.67 -14.55
CA LEU A 211 -4.89 -1.86 -13.11
C LEU A 211 -6.16 -1.17 -12.61
N GLY A 212 -6.96 -1.81 -11.78
CA GLY A 212 -8.19 -1.17 -11.36
C GLY A 212 -8.95 -1.90 -10.27
N MET A 213 -10.18 -1.43 -10.05
CA MET A 213 -11.10 -2.01 -9.10
C MET A 213 -12.54 -2.04 -9.62
N ARG A 214 -13.34 -2.94 -9.06
CA ARG A 214 -14.79 -2.99 -9.19
C ARG A 214 -15.42 -3.55 -7.91
N GLY A 215 -16.23 -2.77 -7.22
CA GLY A 215 -16.73 -3.19 -5.92
C GLY A 215 -15.57 -3.64 -5.02
N GLY A 216 -15.70 -4.77 -4.35
CA GLY A 216 -14.63 -5.34 -3.51
C GLY A 216 -13.51 -6.06 -4.26
N LEU A 217 -13.49 -6.03 -5.60
CA LEU A 217 -12.41 -6.61 -6.41
C LEU A 217 -11.38 -5.54 -6.77
N PHE A 218 -10.14 -5.84 -6.51
CA PHE A 218 -8.99 -5.21 -7.14
C PHE A 218 -8.47 -6.13 -8.24
N PHE A 219 -8.06 -5.58 -9.39
CA PHE A 219 -7.58 -6.40 -10.50
C PHE A 219 -6.33 -5.82 -11.18
N ARG A 220 -5.56 -6.73 -11.78
CA ARG A 220 -4.43 -6.41 -12.66
C ARG A 220 -4.56 -7.21 -13.95
N ILE A 221 -4.35 -6.55 -15.06
CA ILE A 221 -4.28 -7.16 -16.39
C ILE A 221 -2.93 -6.77 -16.95
N ALA A 222 -2.11 -7.77 -17.29
CA ALA A 222 -0.76 -7.51 -17.80
C ALA A 222 -0.42 -8.49 -18.93
N ALA A 223 0.04 -7.97 -20.07
CA ALA A 223 0.47 -8.78 -21.20
C ALA A 223 1.99 -8.81 -21.33
N SER A 224 2.49 -9.80 -22.04
CA SER A 224 3.92 -9.99 -22.34
C SER A 224 4.52 -8.92 -23.25
N ALA A 225 3.69 -8.25 -24.07
CA ALA A 225 4.09 -7.17 -24.96
C ALA A 225 2.91 -6.22 -25.24
N PRO A 226 3.16 -4.93 -25.54
CA PRO A 226 2.10 -4.01 -25.96
C PRO A 226 1.64 -4.30 -27.39
N GLY A 227 0.42 -3.87 -27.73
CA GLY A 227 -0.08 -3.93 -29.09
C GLY A 227 -1.60 -3.91 -29.20
N PRO A 228 -2.14 -3.70 -30.41
CA PRO A 228 -3.58 -3.53 -30.64
C PRO A 228 -4.43 -4.73 -30.19
N LEU A 229 -3.88 -5.95 -30.32
CA LEU A 229 -4.56 -7.17 -29.86
C LEU A 229 -4.69 -7.22 -28.33
N VAL A 230 -3.65 -6.78 -27.61
CA VAL A 230 -3.66 -6.71 -26.16
C VAL A 230 -4.62 -5.62 -25.67
N GLU A 231 -4.61 -4.44 -26.31
CA GLU A 231 -5.55 -3.37 -26.01
C GLU A 231 -7.01 -3.78 -26.22
N ALA A 232 -7.30 -4.47 -27.34
CA ALA A 232 -8.63 -4.98 -27.63
C ALA A 232 -9.06 -6.02 -26.58
N LYS A 233 -8.15 -6.93 -26.18
CA LYS A 233 -8.40 -7.94 -25.17
C LYS A 233 -8.60 -7.33 -23.79
N THR A 234 -7.76 -6.37 -23.41
CA THR A 234 -7.90 -5.63 -22.14
C THR A 234 -9.26 -4.95 -22.05
N ARG A 235 -9.71 -4.27 -23.12
CA ARG A 235 -11.05 -3.67 -23.16
C ARG A 235 -12.17 -4.69 -23.05
N GLN A 236 -12.02 -5.88 -23.65
CA GLN A 236 -12.97 -6.97 -23.48
C GLN A 236 -13.03 -7.44 -22.01
N VAL A 237 -11.88 -7.68 -21.40
CA VAL A 237 -11.80 -8.09 -19.97
C VAL A 237 -12.46 -7.04 -19.08
N LEU A 238 -12.18 -5.75 -19.29
CA LEU A 238 -12.81 -4.67 -18.51
C LEU A 238 -14.34 -4.68 -18.64
N ARG A 239 -14.90 -4.91 -19.84
CA ARG A 239 -16.35 -5.07 -20.03
C ARG A 239 -16.90 -6.28 -19.28
N LEU A 240 -16.22 -7.41 -19.36
CA LEU A 240 -16.63 -8.62 -18.63
C LEU A 240 -16.57 -8.43 -17.12
N LEU A 241 -15.59 -7.68 -16.62
CA LEU A 241 -15.53 -7.29 -15.20
C LEU A 241 -16.71 -6.41 -14.80
N ALA A 242 -17.21 -5.55 -15.71
CA ALA A 242 -18.40 -4.76 -15.45
C ALA A 242 -19.67 -5.61 -15.27
N GLU A 243 -19.72 -6.79 -15.87
CA GLU A 243 -20.83 -7.74 -15.78
C GLU A 243 -20.77 -8.66 -14.55
N VAL A 244 -19.63 -8.74 -13.87
CA VAL A 244 -19.49 -9.55 -12.64
C VAL A 244 -20.46 -9.04 -11.59
N ASP A 245 -21.44 -9.88 -11.20
CA ASP A 245 -22.45 -9.55 -10.22
C ASP A 245 -21.82 -9.26 -8.85
N ARG A 246 -22.15 -8.12 -8.29
CA ARG A 246 -21.71 -7.63 -6.98
C ARG A 246 -22.85 -7.08 -6.14
N SER A 247 -24.06 -7.59 -6.37
CA SER A 247 -25.24 -7.27 -5.57
C SER A 247 -24.95 -7.51 -4.09
N GLY A 248 -25.00 -6.47 -3.28
CA GLY A 248 -24.82 -6.50 -1.83
C GLY A 248 -23.52 -5.91 -1.28
N GLN A 249 -22.66 -5.28 -2.10
CA GLN A 249 -21.38 -4.69 -1.65
C GLN A 249 -21.36 -3.14 -1.58
N GLU A 250 -22.48 -2.46 -1.26
CA GLU A 250 -22.51 -0.99 -1.21
C GLU A 250 -22.72 -0.34 0.19
N PRO A 251 -21.95 -0.67 1.24
CA PRO A 251 -21.96 0.22 2.41
C PRO A 251 -21.11 1.48 2.19
N ASP A 252 -20.10 1.41 1.31
CA ASP A 252 -19.08 2.47 1.16
C ASP A 252 -19.43 3.53 0.10
N GLY A 253 -20.48 3.30 -0.71
CA GLY A 253 -20.89 4.17 -1.80
C GLY A 253 -21.24 5.60 -1.36
N LYS A 254 -21.87 5.75 -0.18
CA LYS A 254 -22.24 7.06 0.37
C LYS A 254 -21.03 7.94 0.70
N ILE A 255 -19.92 7.35 1.16
CA ILE A 255 -18.70 8.12 1.49
C ILE A 255 -17.98 8.53 0.20
N VAL A 256 -17.91 7.64 -0.79
CA VAL A 256 -17.37 7.99 -2.12
C VAL A 256 -18.22 9.09 -2.75
N GLU A 257 -19.55 8.98 -2.70
CA GLU A 257 -20.49 10.00 -3.17
C GLU A 257 -20.31 11.34 -2.46
N PHE A 258 -20.03 11.32 -1.14
CA PHE A 258 -19.73 12.53 -0.39
C PHE A 258 -18.52 13.27 -0.99
N PHE A 259 -17.43 12.57 -1.32
CA PHE A 259 -16.27 13.20 -1.92
C PHE A 259 -16.50 13.60 -3.39
N THR A 260 -17.06 12.71 -4.19
CA THR A 260 -17.16 12.91 -5.64
C THR A 260 -18.38 13.72 -6.06
N GLY A 261 -19.54 13.42 -5.50
CA GLY A 261 -20.80 14.08 -5.83
C GLY A 261 -20.96 15.41 -5.10
N ARG A 262 -20.82 15.43 -3.76
CA ARG A 262 -21.11 16.63 -2.95
C ARG A 262 -19.95 17.61 -2.90
N LEU A 263 -18.71 17.11 -2.72
CA LEU A 263 -17.53 17.97 -2.75
C LEU A 263 -16.98 18.24 -4.15
N GLY A 264 -17.44 17.50 -5.16
CA GLY A 264 -17.03 17.65 -6.56
C GLY A 264 -15.59 17.26 -6.82
N LEU A 265 -15.01 16.37 -5.99
CA LEU A 265 -13.65 15.88 -6.17
C LEU A 265 -13.63 14.74 -7.20
N PRO A 266 -12.56 14.61 -7.98
CA PRO A 266 -12.44 13.48 -8.89
C PRO A 266 -12.19 12.16 -8.12
N PHE A 267 -12.63 11.03 -8.68
CA PHE A 267 -12.51 9.72 -8.02
C PHE A 267 -11.08 9.37 -7.64
N GLU A 268 -10.11 9.75 -8.46
CA GLU A 268 -8.67 9.55 -8.20
C GLU A 268 -8.14 10.30 -6.98
N ALA A 269 -8.86 11.33 -6.52
CA ALA A 269 -8.49 12.02 -5.29
C ALA A 269 -8.80 11.20 -4.03
N VAL A 270 -9.76 10.26 -4.13
CA VAL A 270 -10.25 9.49 -2.99
C VAL A 270 -9.35 8.30 -2.71
N SER A 271 -9.04 8.07 -1.45
CA SER A 271 -8.30 6.92 -0.95
C SER A 271 -8.86 6.45 0.38
N TYR A 272 -8.46 5.25 0.79
CA TYR A 272 -8.90 4.63 2.04
C TYR A 272 -7.72 4.01 2.77
N GLN A 273 -7.67 4.21 4.07
CA GLN A 273 -6.69 3.61 4.96
C GLN A 273 -7.41 2.81 6.04
N LYS A 274 -7.13 1.50 6.08
CA LYS A 274 -7.79 0.56 6.99
C LYS A 274 -7.25 0.67 8.40
N GLU A 275 -5.95 0.74 8.59
CA GLU A 275 -5.27 0.63 9.88
C GLU A 275 -4.13 1.63 9.98
N ASN A 276 -3.66 1.89 11.20
CA ASN A 276 -2.51 2.76 11.50
C ASN A 276 -2.66 4.17 10.92
N VAL A 277 -3.87 4.72 10.97
CA VAL A 277 -4.16 6.07 10.49
C VAL A 277 -3.43 7.09 11.36
N PHE A 278 -2.81 8.07 10.75
CA PHE A 278 -1.94 9.05 11.44
C PHE A 278 -0.86 8.40 12.32
N GLN A 279 -0.44 7.15 11.99
CA GLN A 279 0.52 6.33 12.75
C GLN A 279 0.00 5.87 14.13
N TYR A 280 -1.30 5.96 14.38
CA TYR A 280 -1.93 5.44 15.59
C TYR A 280 -2.57 4.08 15.34
N ASP A 281 -2.27 3.10 16.18
CA ASP A 281 -2.77 1.73 16.13
C ASP A 281 -4.26 1.58 16.43
N PHE A 282 -4.85 2.58 17.11
CA PHE A 282 -6.26 2.62 17.47
C PHE A 282 -7.16 3.28 16.41
N LEU A 283 -6.58 3.80 15.32
CA LEU A 283 -7.33 4.43 14.25
C LEU A 283 -7.43 3.50 13.05
N GLU A 284 -8.65 3.24 12.65
CA GLU A 284 -9.03 2.35 11.55
C GLU A 284 -10.20 2.92 10.75
N ASP A 285 -10.34 2.47 9.52
CA ASP A 285 -11.46 2.78 8.63
C ASP A 285 -11.60 4.29 8.29
N PHE A 286 -10.52 4.93 7.84
CA PHE A 286 -10.53 6.33 7.41
C PHE A 286 -10.50 6.48 5.89
N TRP A 287 -11.29 7.40 5.41
CA TRP A 287 -11.34 7.83 4.02
C TRP A 287 -10.67 9.17 3.87
N PHE A 288 -9.88 9.33 2.83
CA PHE A 288 -9.14 10.54 2.55
C PHE A 288 -9.43 11.05 1.15
N ALA A 289 -9.29 12.36 0.96
CA ALA A 289 -9.18 12.94 -0.36
C ALA A 289 -8.07 14.00 -0.39
N SER A 290 -7.29 13.98 -1.48
CA SER A 290 -6.19 14.90 -1.80
C SER A 290 -6.48 15.66 -3.08
N GLY A 291 -5.54 16.47 -3.57
CA GLY A 291 -5.74 17.23 -4.81
C GLY A 291 -6.76 18.34 -4.63
N LEU A 292 -6.68 19.04 -3.49
CA LEU A 292 -7.67 20.04 -3.07
C LEU A 292 -7.39 21.44 -3.61
N GLU A 293 -6.52 21.59 -4.61
CA GLU A 293 -6.15 22.89 -5.19
C GLU A 293 -7.38 23.64 -5.76
N LYS A 294 -8.32 22.90 -6.34
CA LYS A 294 -9.59 23.45 -6.83
C LYS A 294 -10.47 24.01 -5.71
N LEU A 295 -10.24 23.60 -4.47
CA LEU A 295 -10.93 24.08 -3.27
C LEU A 295 -10.15 25.20 -2.56
N GLY A 296 -9.04 25.68 -3.16
CA GLY A 296 -8.20 26.74 -2.58
C GLY A 296 -7.21 26.25 -1.51
N ALA A 297 -7.05 24.93 -1.38
CA ALA A 297 -6.09 24.34 -0.44
C ALA A 297 -4.72 24.13 -1.07
N GLY A 298 -3.68 24.12 -0.24
CA GLY A 298 -2.33 23.75 -0.66
C GLY A 298 -2.25 22.29 -1.14
N ARG A 299 -1.19 21.98 -1.90
CA ARG A 299 -0.99 20.65 -2.51
C ARG A 299 -0.94 19.51 -1.47
N ASP A 300 -0.43 19.79 -0.27
CA ASP A 300 -0.24 18.79 0.78
C ASP A 300 -1.46 18.61 1.68
N ALA A 301 -2.46 19.50 1.56
CA ALA A 301 -3.68 19.40 2.35
C ALA A 301 -4.49 18.17 1.95
N ARG A 302 -4.95 17.41 2.94
CA ARG A 302 -5.90 16.31 2.76
C ARG A 302 -7.10 16.51 3.66
N ILE A 303 -8.27 16.13 3.18
CA ILE A 303 -9.47 15.99 4.01
C ILE A 303 -9.69 14.51 4.32
N PHE A 304 -10.31 14.24 5.45
CA PHE A 304 -10.65 12.88 5.85
C PHE A 304 -12.03 12.78 6.48
N VAL A 305 -12.59 11.58 6.38
CA VAL A 305 -13.86 11.19 6.99
C VAL A 305 -13.71 9.83 7.64
N HIS A 306 -14.26 9.69 8.84
CA HIS A 306 -14.46 8.41 9.49
C HIS A 306 -15.91 8.26 9.92
N GLN A 307 -16.52 7.11 9.65
CA GLN A 307 -17.86 6.77 10.07
C GLN A 307 -17.81 5.75 11.21
N ALA A 308 -18.01 6.21 12.43
CA ALA A 308 -18.13 5.33 13.58
C ALA A 308 -19.48 4.57 13.57
N ARG A 309 -19.56 3.51 14.33
CA ARG A 309 -20.82 2.72 14.45
C ARG A 309 -21.94 3.48 15.15
N ASP A 310 -21.58 4.36 16.07
CA ASP A 310 -22.51 5.19 16.86
C ASP A 310 -21.81 6.49 17.32
N ALA A 311 -22.62 7.44 17.82
CA ALA A 311 -22.13 8.74 18.30
C ALA A 311 -21.21 8.63 19.51
N GLY A 312 -21.43 7.66 20.42
CA GLY A 312 -20.59 7.47 21.60
C GLY A 312 -19.19 7.00 21.23
N ARG A 313 -19.06 6.11 20.23
CA ARG A 313 -17.76 5.69 19.69
C ARG A 313 -17.06 6.82 18.94
N ALA A 314 -17.79 7.61 18.16
CA ALA A 314 -17.26 8.79 17.51
C ALA A 314 -16.70 9.78 18.53
N GLU A 315 -17.43 10.03 19.62
CA GLU A 315 -16.98 10.92 20.70
C GLU A 315 -15.72 10.40 21.41
N ALA A 316 -15.70 9.13 21.75
CA ALA A 316 -14.52 8.51 22.38
C ALA A 316 -13.29 8.59 21.47
N LEU A 317 -13.47 8.33 20.16
CA LEU A 317 -12.42 8.41 19.16
C LEU A 317 -11.94 9.86 18.98
N TYR A 318 -12.86 10.81 18.88
CA TYR A 318 -12.56 12.24 18.81
C TYR A 318 -11.67 12.68 19.97
N ARG A 319 -12.09 12.40 21.22
CA ARG A 319 -11.36 12.79 22.43
C ARG A 319 -9.97 12.17 22.46
N ARG A 320 -9.84 10.88 22.11
CA ARG A 320 -8.55 10.19 22.07
C ARG A 320 -7.63 10.77 21.00
N LEU A 321 -8.15 11.00 19.80
CA LEU A 321 -7.37 11.57 18.70
C LEU A 321 -6.89 12.98 19.05
N VAL A 322 -7.73 13.84 19.62
CA VAL A 322 -7.32 15.17 20.08
C VAL A 322 -6.24 15.07 21.14
N ALA A 323 -6.38 14.20 22.13
CA ALA A 323 -5.40 14.04 23.21
C ALA A 323 -4.03 13.60 22.67
N GLU A 324 -3.98 12.66 21.74
CA GLU A 324 -2.73 12.20 21.13
C GLU A 324 -2.11 13.28 20.22
N GLN A 325 -2.93 14.02 19.47
CA GLN A 325 -2.42 15.11 18.62
C GLN A 325 -1.78 16.25 19.43
N LEU A 326 -2.19 16.48 20.66
CA LEU A 326 -1.60 17.53 21.52
C LEU A 326 -0.12 17.28 21.87
N ALA A 327 0.41 16.10 21.65
CA ALA A 327 1.84 15.82 21.79
C ALA A 327 2.69 16.64 20.79
N GLU A 328 2.22 16.77 19.55
CA GLU A 328 2.95 17.43 18.47
C GLU A 328 2.32 18.77 18.04
N TYR A 329 1.07 18.98 18.39
CA TYR A 329 0.27 20.16 18.01
C TYR A 329 -0.07 21.03 19.23
N GLU A 330 -0.38 22.28 18.98
CA GLU A 330 -0.96 23.22 19.94
C GLU A 330 -2.35 23.67 19.50
N PRO A 331 -3.33 23.79 20.41
CA PRO A 331 -4.67 24.25 20.06
C PRO A 331 -4.63 25.75 19.70
N ILE A 332 -5.19 26.10 18.56
CA ILE A 332 -5.30 27.50 18.12
C ILE A 332 -6.75 27.98 18.10
N GLU A 333 -7.72 27.04 18.06
CA GLU A 333 -9.12 27.38 18.09
C GLU A 333 -9.96 26.16 18.52
N GLN A 334 -10.99 26.44 19.32
CA GLN A 334 -12.01 25.44 19.66
C GLN A 334 -13.39 26.10 19.68
N ALA A 335 -14.34 25.52 18.98
CA ALA A 335 -15.72 26.00 18.90
C ALA A 335 -16.67 24.79 18.88
N GLY A 336 -17.30 24.50 20.03
CA GLY A 336 -18.14 23.32 20.17
C GLY A 336 -17.37 22.00 19.94
N GLU A 337 -17.80 21.26 18.93
CA GLU A 337 -17.19 19.98 18.51
C GLU A 337 -16.08 20.16 17.45
N ASP A 338 -15.74 21.40 17.10
CA ASP A 338 -14.68 21.71 16.16
C ASP A 338 -13.42 22.12 16.89
N ILE A 339 -12.27 21.56 16.50
CA ILE A 339 -10.97 21.94 17.03
C ILE A 339 -9.98 22.12 15.88
N LEU A 340 -9.19 23.22 15.98
CA LEU A 340 -8.06 23.47 15.09
C LEU A 340 -6.77 23.43 15.90
N LEU A 341 -5.80 22.66 15.42
CA LEU A 341 -4.51 22.44 16.04
C LEU A 341 -3.41 22.84 15.06
N ARG A 342 -2.35 23.53 15.53
CA ARG A 342 -1.19 23.89 14.73
C ARG A 342 -0.03 22.98 15.10
N HIS A 343 0.61 22.40 14.13
CA HIS A 343 1.82 21.61 14.33
C HIS A 343 2.97 22.51 14.80
N ARG A 344 3.61 22.14 15.90
CA ARG A 344 4.62 23.00 16.60
C ARG A 344 5.85 23.30 15.76
N TYR A 345 6.24 22.41 14.87
CA TYR A 345 7.45 22.51 14.05
C TYR A 345 7.15 22.85 12.59
N LEU A 346 6.13 22.26 12.00
CA LEU A 346 5.80 22.43 10.58
C LEU A 346 4.91 23.64 10.33
N GLY A 347 4.22 24.15 11.35
CA GLY A 347 3.28 25.26 11.20
C GLY A 347 1.97 24.94 10.47
N THR A 348 1.83 23.74 9.93
CA THR A 348 0.60 23.27 9.28
C THR A 348 -0.54 23.09 10.30
N VAL A 349 -1.76 23.16 9.83
CA VAL A 349 -2.95 23.07 10.67
C VAL A 349 -3.66 21.72 10.43
N PHE A 350 -4.00 21.08 11.54
CA PHE A 350 -4.91 19.94 11.62
C PHE A 350 -6.25 20.44 12.16
N ALA A 351 -7.34 20.09 11.52
CA ALA A 351 -8.68 20.39 11.96
C ALA A 351 -9.51 19.13 12.13
N LEU A 352 -10.31 19.06 13.16
CA LEU A 352 -11.19 17.95 13.44
C LEU A 352 -12.56 18.46 13.91
N ALA A 353 -13.62 17.87 13.38
CA ALA A 353 -15.00 18.10 13.79
C ALA A 353 -15.73 16.78 13.97
N ARG A 354 -16.73 16.77 14.84
CA ARG A 354 -17.62 15.64 15.02
C ARG A 354 -19.07 16.06 14.76
N ASP A 355 -19.79 15.23 14.02
CA ASP A 355 -21.23 15.35 13.85
C ASP A 355 -21.88 13.96 13.99
N GLY A 356 -22.61 13.77 15.10
CA GLY A 356 -23.19 12.48 15.42
C GLY A 356 -22.16 11.35 15.48
N ALA A 357 -22.30 10.36 14.60
CA ALA A 357 -21.39 9.23 14.47
C ALA A 357 -20.25 9.45 13.47
N ARG A 358 -20.09 10.67 12.92
CA ARG A 358 -19.14 10.96 11.86
C ARG A 358 -18.05 11.93 12.34
N LEU A 359 -16.82 11.65 11.99
CA LEU A 359 -15.68 12.56 12.16
C LEU A 359 -15.28 13.11 10.81
N TYR A 360 -15.03 14.41 10.75
CA TYR A 360 -14.49 15.12 9.60
C TYR A 360 -13.18 15.78 10.00
N GLY A 361 -12.25 15.85 9.09
CA GLY A 361 -11.05 16.58 9.40
C GLY A 361 -10.25 16.99 8.18
N VAL A 362 -9.27 17.84 8.47
CA VAL A 362 -8.31 18.36 7.52
C VAL A 362 -6.94 18.16 8.13
N GLU A 363 -6.00 17.64 7.36
CA GLU A 363 -4.60 17.58 7.76
C GLU A 363 -3.73 18.35 6.79
N HIS A 364 -2.60 18.83 7.28
CA HIS A 364 -1.60 19.59 6.51
C HIS A 364 -2.14 20.84 5.81
N ALA A 365 -3.22 21.44 6.31
CA ALA A 365 -3.66 22.74 5.81
C ALA A 365 -2.56 23.78 6.01
N ALA A 366 -2.34 24.67 5.03
CA ALA A 366 -1.30 25.65 5.06
C ALA A 366 -1.46 26.66 6.22
N ASP A 367 -2.71 27.00 6.54
CA ASP A 367 -3.06 27.92 7.60
C ASP A 367 -4.46 27.64 8.17
N ARG A 368 -4.82 28.43 9.20
CA ARG A 368 -6.12 28.37 9.90
C ARG A 368 -7.31 28.66 8.96
N ALA A 369 -7.18 29.62 8.05
CA ALA A 369 -8.28 30.02 7.18
C ALA A 369 -8.64 28.90 6.20
N VAL A 370 -7.63 28.26 5.60
CA VAL A 370 -7.79 27.09 4.71
C VAL A 370 -8.41 25.92 5.46
N ALA A 371 -7.89 25.59 6.66
CA ALA A 371 -8.40 24.49 7.47
C ALA A 371 -9.90 24.69 7.80
N ARG A 372 -10.26 25.89 8.22
CA ARG A 372 -11.66 26.23 8.54
C ARG A 372 -12.57 26.20 7.33
N ALA A 373 -12.14 26.75 6.20
CA ALA A 373 -12.92 26.75 4.97
C ALA A 373 -13.20 25.33 4.46
N LEU A 374 -12.21 24.44 4.51
CA LEU A 374 -12.39 23.04 4.13
C LEU A 374 -13.33 22.31 5.09
N LEU A 375 -13.16 22.52 6.41
CA LEU A 375 -14.00 21.89 7.41
C LEU A 375 -15.48 22.33 7.26
N ALA A 376 -15.73 23.63 7.12
CA ALA A 376 -17.07 24.17 6.91
C ALA A 376 -17.73 23.59 5.63
N ARG A 377 -16.97 23.51 4.55
CA ARG A 377 -17.47 22.91 3.29
C ARG A 377 -17.83 21.44 3.43
N MET A 378 -17.06 20.68 4.23
CA MET A 378 -17.38 19.28 4.52
C MET A 378 -18.66 19.16 5.36
N GLN A 379 -18.84 20.03 6.35
CA GLN A 379 -20.04 20.08 7.19
C GLN A 379 -21.28 20.46 6.38
N GLU A 380 -21.18 21.46 5.50
CA GLU A 380 -22.27 21.84 4.57
C GLU A 380 -22.65 20.68 3.66
N ALA A 381 -21.65 20.00 3.08
CA ALA A 381 -21.88 18.84 2.24
C ALA A 381 -22.51 17.66 3.00
N ALA A 382 -22.26 17.54 4.30
CA ALA A 382 -22.85 16.52 5.16
C ALA A 382 -24.28 16.81 5.58
N GLY A 383 -24.62 18.09 5.83
CA GLY A 383 -25.93 18.52 6.31
C GLY A 383 -27.06 18.44 5.25
N GLY A 384 -26.78 18.03 4.04
CA GLY A 384 -27.74 17.82 2.95
C GLY A 384 -28.35 16.41 2.88
N ASP A 385 -28.24 15.61 3.96
CA ASP A 385 -28.87 14.27 4.08
C ASP A 385 -30.30 14.33 4.58
#